data_dbf8b96f11441c821a99b5af7c3704fb
#
_entry.id   dbf8b96f11441c821a99b5af7c3704fb
#
_cell.length_a   1.000
_cell.length_b   1.000
_cell.length_c   1.000
_cell.angle_alpha   90.00
_cell.angle_beta   90.00
_cell.angle_gamma   90.00
#
_symmetry.space_group_name_H-M   'P 1'
#
loop_
_entity.id
_entity.type
_entity.pdbx_description
1 polymer ?
#
loop_
_entity_poly.entity_id
_entity_poly.type
_entity_poly.pdbx_seq_one_letter_code
_entity_poly.pdbx_strand_id
1 'polypeptide(L)'
;MLLVSGGQGPDEDLPEARAMADHLVAAGVPADLILVEDRSRTTRENLRFSKALMRARKPDHRALVVTNDFHVMRAAQIARREKVEAQVVGARTARYFWPSATIREFVAVFLSHRVLNLGFCALLAVIGSLRPY
;
A
#
# COMPACT_ATOMS: atom_id res chain seq x y z
N MET A 1 -7.14 5.51 18.45
CA MET A 1 -6.45 4.22 18.26
C MET A 1 -5.68 4.30 16.95
N LEU A 2 -4.43 3.96 16.99
CA LEU A 2 -3.54 3.88 15.83
C LEU A 2 -3.27 2.40 15.52
N LEU A 3 -3.06 2.08 14.26
CA LEU A 3 -2.57 0.77 13.84
C LEU A 3 -1.37 1.00 12.93
N VAL A 4 -0.26 0.37 13.25
CA VAL A 4 0.94 0.31 12.43
C VAL A 4 1.06 -1.08 11.81
N SER A 5 1.39 -1.15 10.53
CA SER A 5 1.43 -2.40 9.78
C SER A 5 2.63 -2.45 8.86
N GLY A 6 3.37 -3.52 8.95
CA GLY A 6 4.54 -3.83 8.15
C GLY A 6 5.34 -4.94 8.80
N GLY A 7 5.58 -6.00 8.03
CA GLY A 7 6.40 -7.12 8.48
C GLY A 7 7.89 -6.82 8.33
N GLN A 8 8.69 -7.85 8.49
CA GLN A 8 10.13 -7.78 8.38
C GLN A 8 10.57 -8.11 6.95
N GLY A 9 11.28 -7.18 6.32
CA GLY A 9 11.97 -7.40 5.06
C GLY A 9 13.22 -8.28 5.23
N PRO A 10 13.75 -8.81 4.13
CA PRO A 10 14.94 -9.68 4.19
C PRO A 10 16.21 -8.98 4.70
N ASP A 11 16.28 -7.66 4.56
CA ASP A 11 17.43 -6.84 4.94
C ASP A 11 17.16 -5.97 6.17
N GLU A 12 16.10 -6.30 6.94
CA GLU A 12 15.67 -5.53 8.11
C GLU A 12 15.90 -6.32 9.39
N ASP A 13 16.41 -5.66 10.43
CA ASP A 13 16.66 -6.27 11.73
C ASP A 13 15.39 -6.52 12.54
N LEU A 14 14.33 -5.73 12.27
CA LEU A 14 13.03 -5.86 12.93
C LEU A 14 11.89 -5.48 11.98
N PRO A 15 10.64 -5.95 12.24
CA PRO A 15 9.49 -5.57 11.45
C PRO A 15 9.25 -4.06 11.41
N GLU A 16 8.90 -3.51 10.24
CA GLU A 16 8.59 -2.08 10.08
C GLU A 16 7.56 -1.58 11.10
N ALA A 17 6.52 -2.39 11.37
CA ALA A 17 5.48 -2.04 12.34
C ALA A 17 6.04 -1.86 13.76
N ARG A 18 7.07 -2.61 14.14
CA ARG A 18 7.72 -2.45 15.45
C ARG A 18 8.48 -1.15 15.52
N ALA A 19 9.30 -0.85 14.51
CA ALA A 19 10.02 0.43 14.42
C ALA A 19 9.06 1.63 14.46
N MET A 20 7.92 1.53 13.72
CA MET A 20 6.89 2.57 13.76
C MET A 20 6.25 2.72 15.15
N ALA A 21 5.94 1.61 15.83
CA ALA A 21 5.37 1.65 17.17
C ALA A 21 6.33 2.29 18.17
N ASP A 22 7.60 1.91 18.16
CA ASP A 22 8.63 2.48 19.04
C ASP A 22 8.81 3.98 18.80
N HIS A 23 8.80 4.40 17.53
CA HIS A 23 8.85 5.82 17.19
C HIS A 23 7.64 6.60 17.72
N LEU A 24 6.43 6.06 17.60
CA LEU A 24 5.21 6.69 18.11
C LEU A 24 5.23 6.78 19.64
N VAL A 25 5.69 5.75 20.33
CA VAL A 25 5.83 5.75 21.80
C VAL A 25 6.84 6.81 22.21
N ALA A 26 7.99 6.89 21.54
CA ALA A 26 9.01 7.92 21.80
C ALA A 26 8.46 9.35 21.53
N ALA A 27 7.52 9.48 20.60
CA ALA A 27 6.81 10.74 20.32
C ALA A 27 5.66 11.04 21.31
N GLY A 28 5.46 10.21 22.34
CA GLY A 28 4.49 10.44 23.40
C GLY A 28 3.11 9.81 23.16
N VAL A 29 2.96 8.93 22.16
CA VAL A 29 1.71 8.20 21.98
C VAL A 29 1.66 7.04 22.98
N PRO A 30 0.58 6.91 23.79
CA PRO A 30 0.42 5.79 24.70
C PRO A 30 0.43 4.45 23.98
N ALA A 31 1.22 3.49 24.48
CA ALA A 31 1.40 2.19 23.83
C ALA A 31 0.11 1.38 23.72
N ASP A 32 -0.81 1.52 24.66
CA ASP A 32 -2.13 0.85 24.67
C ASP A 32 -3.06 1.34 23.55
N LEU A 33 -2.78 2.51 22.96
CA LEU A 33 -3.50 3.05 21.80
C LEU A 33 -2.92 2.59 20.46
N ILE A 34 -1.81 1.85 20.46
CA ILE A 34 -1.12 1.39 19.25
C ILE A 34 -1.38 -0.11 19.04
N LEU A 35 -1.99 -0.46 17.92
CA LEU A 35 -2.06 -1.84 17.45
C LEU A 35 -0.90 -2.09 16.49
N VAL A 36 -0.23 -3.23 16.63
CA VAL A 36 0.91 -3.62 15.80
C VAL A 36 0.54 -4.82 14.95
N GLU A 37 0.70 -4.70 13.66
CA GLU A 37 0.61 -5.79 12.69
C GLU A 37 2.00 -5.98 12.05
N ASP A 38 2.73 -6.99 12.46
CA ASP A 38 4.14 -7.23 12.13
C ASP A 38 4.39 -8.52 11.33
N ARG A 39 3.32 -9.18 10.82
CA ARG A 39 3.43 -10.48 10.12
C ARG A 39 3.28 -10.39 8.61
N SER A 40 2.82 -9.27 8.11
CA SER A 40 2.59 -9.07 6.68
C SER A 40 3.91 -8.97 5.90
N ARG A 41 3.90 -9.49 4.67
CA ARG A 41 5.02 -9.43 3.73
C ARG A 41 4.67 -8.68 2.43
N THR A 42 3.43 -8.32 2.27
CA THR A 42 2.92 -7.64 1.08
C THR A 42 1.90 -6.58 1.49
N THR A 43 1.71 -5.55 0.65
CA THR A 43 0.68 -4.53 0.88
C THR A 43 -0.72 -5.14 1.02
N ARG A 44 -0.99 -6.22 0.32
CA ARG A 44 -2.26 -6.93 0.43
C ARG A 44 -2.44 -7.55 1.81
N GLU A 45 -1.40 -8.17 2.32
CA GLU A 45 -1.39 -8.75 3.67
C GLU A 45 -1.49 -7.67 4.75
N ASN A 46 -0.75 -6.53 4.58
CA ASN A 46 -0.86 -5.40 5.48
C ASN A 46 -2.34 -5.00 5.66
N LEU A 47 -3.04 -4.76 4.56
CA LEU A 47 -4.44 -4.33 4.61
C LEU A 47 -5.37 -5.42 5.12
N ARG A 48 -5.16 -6.67 4.74
CA ARG A 48 -5.98 -7.81 5.19
C ARG A 48 -5.83 -8.09 6.68
N PHE A 49 -4.59 -8.12 7.19
CA PHE A 49 -4.33 -8.38 8.59
C PHE A 49 -4.72 -7.19 9.48
N SER A 50 -4.43 -5.97 9.04
CA SER A 50 -4.91 -4.75 9.69
C SER A 50 -6.43 -4.73 9.82
N LYS A 51 -7.16 -5.08 8.76
CA LYS A 51 -8.62 -5.19 8.80
C LYS A 51 -9.10 -6.17 9.86
N ALA A 52 -8.45 -7.33 9.97
CA ALA A 52 -8.82 -8.33 10.99
C ALA A 52 -8.60 -7.78 12.41
N LEU A 53 -7.46 -7.13 12.66
CA LEU A 53 -7.18 -6.52 13.96
C LEU A 53 -8.16 -5.37 14.30
N MET A 54 -8.45 -4.50 13.34
CA MET A 54 -9.42 -3.41 13.52
C MET A 54 -10.80 -3.92 13.84
N ARG A 55 -11.28 -4.95 13.10
CA ARG A 55 -12.60 -5.56 13.34
C ARG A 55 -12.71 -6.23 14.70
N ALA A 56 -11.66 -6.87 15.17
CA ALA A 56 -11.64 -7.48 16.49
C ALA A 56 -11.79 -6.43 17.62
N ARG A 57 -11.31 -5.21 17.40
CA ARG A 57 -11.41 -4.11 18.37
C ARG A 57 -12.69 -3.30 18.23
N LYS A 58 -13.13 -3.02 17.00
CA LYS A 58 -14.32 -2.24 16.68
C LYS A 58 -14.90 -2.72 15.36
N PRO A 59 -15.99 -3.51 15.36
CA PRO A 59 -16.61 -4.06 14.15
C PRO A 59 -17.00 -2.98 13.13
N ASP A 60 -17.61 -1.89 13.59
CA ASP A 60 -18.07 -0.78 12.74
C ASP A 60 -17.05 0.36 12.69
N HIS A 61 -15.84 0.06 12.23
CA HIS A 61 -14.80 1.08 12.11
C HIS A 61 -14.73 1.65 10.69
N ARG A 62 -14.37 2.93 10.61
CA ARG A 62 -13.83 3.55 9.41
C ARG A 62 -12.36 3.84 9.64
N ALA A 63 -11.54 3.57 8.65
CA ALA A 63 -10.10 3.76 8.75
C ALA A 63 -9.61 4.86 7.82
N LEU A 64 -8.54 5.53 8.23
CA LEU A 64 -7.69 6.33 7.37
C LEU A 64 -6.36 5.58 7.22
N VAL A 65 -6.05 5.15 6.00
CA VAL A 65 -4.78 4.52 5.68
C VAL A 65 -3.82 5.60 5.21
N VAL A 66 -2.73 5.76 5.95
CA VAL A 66 -1.64 6.68 5.59
C VAL A 66 -0.50 5.88 4.99
N THR A 67 -0.03 6.27 3.83
CA THR A 67 1.11 5.64 3.14
C THR A 67 1.91 6.68 2.37
N ASN A 68 3.01 6.30 1.74
CA ASN A 68 3.80 7.21 0.92
C ASN A 68 3.01 7.69 -0.30
N ASP A 69 3.22 8.94 -0.73
CA ASP A 69 2.52 9.57 -1.86
C ASP A 69 2.50 8.68 -3.11
N PHE A 70 3.64 8.13 -3.50
CA PHE A 70 3.76 7.26 -4.68
C PHE A 70 2.99 5.94 -4.56
N HIS A 71 2.64 5.53 -3.35
CA HIS A 71 2.00 4.25 -3.05
C HIS A 71 0.47 4.31 -2.94
N VAL A 72 -0.11 5.52 -2.84
CA VAL A 72 -1.54 5.76 -2.60
C VAL A 72 -2.45 5.01 -3.56
N MET A 73 -2.15 5.09 -4.87
CA MET A 73 -2.99 4.47 -5.90
C MET A 73 -3.05 2.94 -5.73
N ARG A 74 -1.92 2.30 -5.53
CA ARG A 74 -1.84 0.85 -5.32
C ARG A 74 -2.51 0.43 -4.01
N ALA A 75 -2.26 1.16 -2.93
CA ALA A 75 -2.90 0.88 -1.64
C ALA A 75 -4.43 1.02 -1.73
N ALA A 76 -4.95 2.05 -2.40
CA ALA A 76 -6.38 2.26 -2.59
C ALA A 76 -7.03 1.14 -3.43
N GLN A 77 -6.37 0.68 -4.49
CA GLN A 77 -6.86 -0.45 -5.29
C GLN A 77 -6.93 -1.74 -4.48
N ILE A 78 -5.89 -2.01 -3.66
CA ILE A 78 -5.85 -3.21 -2.82
C ILE A 78 -6.89 -3.09 -1.70
N ALA A 79 -7.05 -1.93 -1.05
CA ALA A 79 -8.05 -1.70 -0.03
C ALA A 79 -9.47 -2.02 -0.54
N ARG A 80 -9.79 -1.57 -1.76
CA ARG A 80 -11.08 -1.89 -2.41
C ARG A 80 -11.24 -3.40 -2.65
N ARG A 81 -10.20 -4.07 -3.17
CA ARG A 81 -10.23 -5.52 -3.43
C ARG A 81 -10.40 -6.34 -2.15
N GLU A 82 -9.73 -5.94 -1.08
CA GLU A 82 -9.82 -6.58 0.24
C GLU A 82 -11.06 -6.11 1.04
N LYS A 83 -11.89 -5.23 0.46
CA LYS A 83 -13.09 -4.67 1.10
C LYS A 83 -12.77 -4.03 2.45
N VAL A 84 -11.70 -3.25 2.50
CA VAL A 84 -11.34 -2.41 3.65
C VAL A 84 -12.07 -1.09 3.52
N GLU A 85 -12.91 -0.77 4.49
CA GLU A 85 -13.62 0.54 4.54
C GLU A 85 -12.66 1.62 5.03
N ALA A 86 -11.86 2.15 4.10
CA ALA A 86 -10.86 3.13 4.40
C ALA A 86 -10.72 4.18 3.30
N GLN A 87 -10.36 5.40 3.71
CA GLN A 87 -9.77 6.39 2.82
C GLN A 87 -8.24 6.22 2.84
N VAL A 88 -7.60 6.38 1.69
CA VAL A 88 -6.14 6.28 1.58
C VAL A 88 -5.59 7.65 1.26
N VAL A 89 -4.63 8.10 2.05
CA VAL A 89 -3.95 9.39 1.90
C VAL A 89 -2.44 9.19 1.83
N GLY A 90 -1.77 10.08 1.10
CA GLY A 90 -0.32 10.10 0.97
C GLY A 90 0.34 10.98 2.04
N ALA A 91 1.42 10.49 2.62
CA ALA A 91 2.36 11.29 3.37
C ALA A 91 3.54 11.69 2.48
N ARG A 92 4.02 12.91 2.63
CA ARG A 92 5.16 13.42 1.86
C ARG A 92 6.39 12.54 2.08
N THR A 93 6.91 12.03 0.98
CA THR A 93 8.15 11.24 0.97
C THR A 93 9.32 12.09 0.52
N ALA A 94 10.51 11.79 1.03
CA ALA A 94 11.73 12.49 0.63
C ALA A 94 11.95 12.38 -0.89
N ARG A 95 12.25 13.52 -1.53
CA ARG A 95 12.30 13.66 -2.99
C ARG A 95 13.27 12.71 -3.69
N TYR A 96 14.31 12.28 -3.02
CA TYR A 96 15.32 11.39 -3.61
C TYR A 96 14.79 9.95 -3.85
N PHE A 97 13.74 9.52 -3.16
CA PHE A 97 13.10 8.23 -3.41
C PHE A 97 12.10 8.25 -4.58
N TRP A 98 11.67 9.44 -4.99
CA TRP A 98 10.57 9.61 -5.95
C TRP A 98 10.77 8.89 -7.29
N PRO A 99 11.93 9.02 -7.99
CA PRO A 99 12.06 8.44 -9.34
C PRO A 99 11.95 6.92 -9.32
N SER A 100 12.74 6.25 -8.47
CA SER A 100 12.76 4.77 -8.40
C SER A 100 11.46 4.20 -7.85
N ALA A 101 10.90 4.82 -6.82
CA ALA A 101 9.64 4.41 -6.21
C ALA A 101 8.48 4.56 -7.20
N THR A 102 8.37 5.69 -7.91
CA THR A 102 7.30 5.93 -8.89
C THR A 102 7.36 4.94 -10.05
N ILE A 103 8.55 4.67 -10.59
CA ILE A 103 8.72 3.67 -11.66
C ILE A 103 8.28 2.28 -11.16
N ARG A 104 8.73 1.87 -9.97
CA ARG A 104 8.34 0.58 -9.38
C ARG A 104 6.82 0.46 -9.21
N GLU A 105 6.17 1.49 -8.69
CA GLU A 105 4.71 1.51 -8.50
C GLU A 105 3.97 1.50 -9.84
N PHE A 106 4.43 2.27 -10.82
CA PHE A 106 3.87 2.24 -12.17
C PHE A 106 3.94 0.85 -12.78
N VAL A 107 5.10 0.20 -12.72
CA VAL A 107 5.29 -1.17 -13.21
C VAL A 107 4.37 -2.15 -12.47
N ALA A 108 4.26 -2.05 -11.15
CA ALA A 108 3.39 -2.91 -10.35
C ALA A 108 1.91 -2.76 -10.73
N VAL A 109 1.43 -1.53 -10.92
CA VAL A 109 0.05 -1.25 -11.36
C VAL A 109 -0.16 -1.73 -12.81
N PHE A 110 0.80 -1.46 -13.71
CA PHE A 110 0.75 -1.90 -15.10
C PHE A 110 0.64 -3.43 -15.20
N LEU A 111 1.48 -4.16 -14.47
CA LEU A 111 1.47 -5.64 -14.45
C LEU A 111 0.20 -6.21 -13.80
N SER A 112 -0.40 -5.50 -12.84
CA SER A 112 -1.66 -5.94 -12.23
C SER A 112 -2.84 -5.95 -13.22
N HIS A 113 -2.75 -5.19 -14.31
CA HIS A 113 -3.74 -5.10 -15.40
C HIS A 113 -3.17 -5.57 -16.75
N ARG A 114 -2.19 -6.46 -16.70
CA ARG A 114 -1.40 -6.89 -17.89
C ARG A 114 -2.26 -7.30 -19.10
N VAL A 115 -3.37 -8.00 -18.88
CA VAL A 115 -4.22 -8.47 -19.99
C VAL A 115 -4.86 -7.28 -20.72
N LEU A 116 -5.41 -6.31 -19.99
CA LEU A 116 -6.00 -5.10 -20.57
C LEU A 116 -4.94 -4.24 -21.26
N ASN A 117 -3.80 -4.03 -20.60
CA ASN A 117 -2.74 -3.18 -21.12
C ASN A 117 -2.08 -3.78 -22.37
N LEU A 118 -1.78 -5.09 -22.37
CA LEU A 118 -1.25 -5.78 -23.54
C LEU A 118 -2.26 -5.84 -24.68
N GLY A 119 -3.53 -6.06 -24.37
CA GLY A 119 -4.60 -6.03 -25.37
C GLY A 119 -4.75 -4.66 -26.03
N PHE A 120 -4.67 -3.58 -25.24
CA PHE A 120 -4.68 -2.21 -25.75
C PHE A 120 -3.46 -1.89 -26.60
N CYS A 121 -2.26 -2.29 -26.17
CA CYS A 121 -1.05 -2.13 -26.98
C CYS A 121 -1.10 -2.89 -28.30
N ALA A 122 -1.62 -4.13 -28.30
CA ALA A 122 -1.80 -4.92 -29.50
C ALA A 122 -2.80 -4.25 -30.47
N LEU A 123 -3.92 -3.74 -29.95
CA LEU A 123 -4.91 -3.00 -30.74
C LEU A 123 -4.30 -1.77 -31.40
N LEU A 124 -3.53 -0.98 -30.66
CA LEU A 124 -2.84 0.20 -31.22
C LEU A 124 -1.83 -0.17 -32.30
N ALA A 125 -1.09 -1.26 -32.13
CA ALA A 125 -0.14 -1.75 -33.14
C ALA A 125 -0.87 -2.16 -34.44
N VAL A 126 -2.01 -2.85 -34.34
CA VAL A 126 -2.83 -3.22 -35.50
C VAL A 126 -3.38 -1.98 -36.20
N ILE A 127 -3.92 -1.01 -35.47
CA ILE A 127 -4.43 0.25 -36.06
C ILE A 127 -3.30 1.03 -36.72
N GLY A 128 -2.11 1.05 -36.11
CA GLY A 128 -0.93 1.71 -36.70
C GLY A 128 -0.46 1.06 -38.00
N SER A 129 -0.55 -0.27 -38.11
CA SER A 129 -0.15 -1.01 -39.31
C SER A 129 -1.18 -0.91 -40.46
N LEU A 130 -2.42 -0.51 -40.17
CA LEU A 130 -3.49 -0.35 -41.17
C LEU A 130 -3.52 1.07 -41.76
N ARG A 131 -2.68 2.01 -41.34
CA ARG A 131 -2.59 3.32 -41.97
C ARG A 131 -1.77 3.22 -43.27
N PRO A 132 -2.42 3.39 -44.47
CA PRO A 132 -1.65 3.51 -45.69
C PRO A 132 -0.90 4.83 -45.70
N TYR A 133 0.33 4.82 -46.17
CA TYR A 133 1.15 6.00 -46.46
C TYR A 133 0.45 6.88 -47.52
#